data_fcd8f834a19a403e2f966263cb963873
#
_entry.id   fcd8f834a19a403e2f966263cb963873
#
_cell.length_a   1.000
_cell.length_b   1.000
_cell.length_c   1.000
_cell.angle_alpha   90.00
_cell.angle_beta   90.00
_cell.angle_gamma   90.00
#
_symmetry.space_group_name_H-M   'P 1'
#
loop_
_entity.id
_entity.type
_entity.pdbx_description
1 polymer ?
#
loop_
_entity_poly.entity_id
_entity_poly.type
_entity_poly.pdbx_seq_one_letter_code
_entity_poly.pdbx_strand_id
1 'polypeptide(L)'
;MVILSYLYEYAKIRLLTFYGLLFLGAWIALKYLRLPPRLSPKLALLIILLTGLVLRFSWINFSSHRPRMSWTESHQLIENDLINLYAIDLTKGIWFQEEGTRPVARRPIGYPVFLGLLYKIFGVHLSVVWISNLFLFVTATLLIFLLGRQIFSEREGLIAAFLFSLYPTSIYMAKMATDEALFIPVWFLGIYFLFREIRVGREGSPYWLLYSLLFGYATMTRTHTIFMPWVVGLALFLQKRNWGKILGRMVLVALLMQVINLPWIIRNYKLWGSPLIYTGANASLYGHLSSMEGPRGSGTLPRRGERGYSEELFRAVVSGNEALANQIAGREIIRWVRQHPKEFLMNGVAQVLYFMGWDRSSGVWPIWYQYTEGAYDPKRPLSPARRKVLEELAFASYYILLFSFLFSLGFIANRWKSMLPEKRICLLVLGSCLFFWCLEHMMIWPLRKLRFPLEPLMMIVASPFLSYLLYEFRWEQLGRRWSSKINVAQHK
;
A
#
# COMPACT_ATOMS: atom_id res chain seq x y z
N MET A 1 -29.07 -4.62 7.10
CA MET A 1 -29.65 -4.04 5.88
C MET A 1 -28.67 -3.18 5.10
N VAL A 2 -27.92 -2.25 5.70
CA VAL A 2 -26.96 -1.39 5.00
C VAL A 2 -25.87 -2.20 4.27
N ILE A 3 -25.25 -3.21 4.91
CA ILE A 3 -24.23 -4.07 4.28
C ILE A 3 -24.83 -4.87 3.10
N LEU A 4 -26.05 -5.41 3.26
CA LEU A 4 -26.74 -6.17 2.22
C LEU A 4 -27.18 -5.28 1.04
N SER A 5 -27.61 -4.03 1.28
CA SER A 5 -27.91 -3.10 0.20
C SER A 5 -26.66 -2.68 -0.57
N TYR A 6 -25.53 -2.51 0.12
CA TYR A 6 -24.23 -2.28 -0.52
C TYR A 6 -23.75 -3.49 -1.32
N LEU A 7 -23.91 -4.70 -0.78
CA LEU A 7 -23.62 -5.95 -1.50
C LEU A 7 -24.48 -6.07 -2.77
N TYR A 8 -25.73 -5.69 -2.70
CA TYR A 8 -26.67 -5.78 -3.82
C TYR A 8 -26.44 -4.73 -4.91
N GLU A 9 -26.14 -3.48 -4.56
CA GLU A 9 -25.87 -2.42 -5.54
C GLU A 9 -24.55 -2.62 -6.30
N TYR A 10 -23.56 -3.22 -5.68
CA TYR A 10 -22.21 -3.39 -6.25
C TYR A 10 -21.88 -4.82 -6.68
N ALA A 11 -22.58 -5.82 -6.19
CA ALA A 11 -22.50 -7.19 -6.69
C ALA A 11 -23.28 -7.31 -8.02
N LYS A 12 -22.98 -6.46 -8.99
CA LYS A 12 -23.40 -6.72 -10.36
C LYS A 12 -22.71 -7.99 -10.79
N ILE A 13 -23.43 -9.11 -10.69
CA ILE A 13 -23.04 -10.46 -11.11
C ILE A 13 -22.33 -10.40 -12.49
N ARG A 14 -22.74 -9.49 -13.37
CA ARG A 14 -22.11 -9.20 -14.66
C ARG A 14 -20.64 -8.78 -14.56
N LEU A 15 -20.24 -8.03 -13.52
CA LEU A 15 -18.86 -7.59 -13.33
C LEU A 15 -17.96 -8.74 -12.85
N LEU A 16 -18.45 -9.50 -11.87
CA LEU A 16 -17.77 -10.71 -11.37
C LEU A 16 -17.61 -11.75 -12.47
N THR A 17 -18.65 -11.95 -13.31
CA THR A 17 -18.59 -12.85 -14.45
C THR A 17 -17.59 -12.36 -15.49
N PHE A 18 -17.58 -11.07 -15.82
CA PHE A 18 -16.65 -10.49 -16.78
C PHE A 18 -15.18 -10.62 -16.33
N TYR A 19 -14.89 -10.28 -15.07
CA TYR A 19 -13.53 -10.42 -14.53
C TYR A 19 -13.13 -11.88 -14.31
N GLY A 20 -14.06 -12.75 -13.98
CA GLY A 20 -13.85 -14.19 -13.94
C GLY A 20 -13.49 -14.76 -15.32
N LEU A 21 -14.15 -14.31 -16.39
CA LEU A 21 -13.83 -14.68 -17.76
C LEU A 21 -12.49 -14.10 -18.22
N LEU A 22 -12.15 -12.86 -17.84
CA LEU A 22 -10.83 -12.26 -18.09
C LEU A 22 -9.72 -13.02 -17.34
N PHE A 23 -9.96 -13.42 -16.10
CA PHE A 23 -9.04 -14.28 -15.35
C PHE A 23 -8.83 -15.61 -16.05
N LEU A 24 -9.90 -16.26 -16.49
CA LEU A 24 -9.84 -17.52 -17.23
C LEU A 24 -9.11 -17.34 -18.56
N GLY A 25 -9.37 -16.27 -19.29
CA GLY A 25 -8.70 -15.94 -20.55
C GLY A 25 -7.21 -15.63 -20.36
N ALA A 26 -6.85 -14.83 -19.36
CA ALA A 26 -5.46 -14.56 -19.01
C ALA A 26 -4.73 -15.83 -18.55
N TRP A 27 -5.40 -16.68 -17.78
CA TRP A 27 -4.85 -17.98 -17.37
C TRP A 27 -4.66 -18.93 -18.54
N ILE A 28 -5.62 -19.03 -19.47
CA ILE A 28 -5.48 -19.83 -20.70
C ILE A 28 -4.30 -19.28 -21.52
N ALA A 29 -4.20 -17.97 -21.73
CA ALA A 29 -3.10 -17.33 -22.43
C ALA A 29 -1.74 -17.62 -21.79
N LEU A 30 -1.64 -17.51 -20.45
CA LEU A 30 -0.43 -17.85 -19.71
C LEU A 30 -0.06 -19.33 -19.79
N LYS A 31 -1.05 -20.23 -19.86
CA LYS A 31 -0.83 -21.67 -20.04
C LYS A 31 -0.23 -22.01 -21.42
N TYR A 32 -0.63 -21.28 -22.46
CA TYR A 32 -0.07 -21.44 -23.82
C TYR A 32 1.26 -20.69 -24.00
N LEU A 33 1.50 -19.61 -23.24
CA LEU A 33 2.79 -18.92 -23.10
C LEU A 33 3.73 -19.69 -22.15
N ARG A 34 3.89 -21.01 -22.35
CA ARG A 34 4.87 -21.78 -21.58
C ARG A 34 6.22 -21.12 -21.75
N LEU A 35 6.70 -20.46 -20.69
CA LEU A 35 8.10 -20.05 -20.62
C LEU A 35 8.94 -21.30 -20.91
N PRO A 36 9.89 -21.22 -21.83
CA PRO A 36 10.68 -22.39 -22.19
C PRO A 36 11.33 -22.94 -20.92
N PRO A 37 11.28 -24.26 -20.68
CA PRO A 37 11.75 -24.89 -19.42
C PRO A 37 13.26 -24.74 -19.17
N ARG A 38 13.97 -24.02 -20.04
CA ARG A 38 15.43 -23.82 -20.02
C ARG A 38 15.89 -22.41 -19.62
N LEU A 39 14.97 -21.48 -19.28
CA LEU A 39 15.36 -20.13 -18.89
C LEU A 39 15.94 -20.15 -17.47
N SER A 40 17.17 -19.69 -17.29
CA SER A 40 17.72 -19.58 -15.94
C SER A 40 16.92 -18.56 -15.12
N PRO A 41 16.70 -18.78 -13.80
CA PRO A 41 15.96 -17.84 -12.95
C PRO A 41 16.52 -16.41 -12.96
N LYS A 42 17.83 -16.26 -13.11
CA LYS A 42 18.51 -14.96 -13.21
C LYS A 42 18.12 -14.23 -14.50
N LEU A 43 18.10 -14.94 -15.63
CA LEU A 43 17.71 -14.36 -16.92
C LEU A 43 16.21 -14.04 -16.94
N ALA A 44 15.35 -14.90 -16.36
CA ALA A 44 13.93 -14.63 -16.20
C ALA A 44 13.69 -13.36 -15.39
N LEU A 45 14.38 -13.20 -14.25
CA LEU A 45 14.30 -11.99 -13.43
C LEU A 45 14.76 -10.75 -14.20
N LEU A 46 15.87 -10.84 -14.93
CA LEU A 46 16.36 -9.73 -15.76
C LEU A 46 15.32 -9.31 -16.81
N ILE A 47 14.70 -10.26 -17.49
CA ILE A 47 13.63 -9.97 -18.48
C ILE A 47 12.44 -9.29 -17.78
N ILE A 48 12.01 -9.76 -16.60
CA ILE A 48 10.93 -9.16 -15.82
C ILE A 48 11.27 -7.71 -15.46
N LEU A 49 12.48 -7.45 -14.96
CA LEU A 49 12.92 -6.11 -14.60
C LEU A 49 12.97 -5.18 -15.81
N LEU A 50 13.54 -5.63 -16.93
CA LEU A 50 13.62 -4.84 -18.16
C LEU A 50 12.22 -4.55 -18.73
N THR A 51 11.34 -5.54 -18.78
CA THR A 51 9.96 -5.36 -19.24
C THR A 51 9.23 -4.32 -18.38
N GLY A 52 9.33 -4.43 -17.04
CA GLY A 52 8.75 -3.47 -16.12
C GLY A 52 9.31 -2.05 -16.28
N LEU A 53 10.61 -1.94 -16.54
CA LEU A 53 11.27 -0.66 -16.80
C LEU A 53 10.76 -0.03 -18.10
N VAL A 54 10.70 -0.81 -19.19
CA VAL A 54 10.20 -0.35 -20.50
C VAL A 54 8.76 0.13 -20.41
N LEU A 55 7.89 -0.62 -19.72
CA LEU A 55 6.49 -0.22 -19.55
C LEU A 55 6.34 1.09 -18.79
N ARG A 56 7.12 1.29 -17.72
CA ARG A 56 7.09 2.54 -16.94
C ARG A 56 7.70 3.72 -17.71
N PHE A 57 8.79 3.49 -18.41
CA PHE A 57 9.40 4.50 -19.28
C PHE A 57 8.42 4.92 -20.39
N SER A 58 7.76 3.94 -21.03
CA SER A 58 6.73 4.21 -22.04
C SER A 58 5.56 5.01 -21.44
N TRP A 59 5.10 4.66 -20.23
CA TRP A 59 4.05 5.40 -19.53
C TRP A 59 4.45 6.84 -19.21
N ILE A 60 5.68 7.06 -18.74
CA ILE A 60 6.21 8.40 -18.45
C ILE A 60 6.15 9.29 -19.72
N ASN A 61 6.48 8.73 -20.86
CA ASN A 61 6.44 9.48 -22.14
C ASN A 61 5.02 9.63 -22.70
N PHE A 62 4.15 8.66 -22.45
CA PHE A 62 2.79 8.63 -22.98
C PHE A 62 1.79 9.45 -22.14
N SER A 63 1.94 9.43 -20.83
CA SER A 63 1.00 10.04 -19.90
C SER A 63 1.09 11.58 -19.89
N SER A 64 -0.04 12.23 -19.73
CA SER A 64 -0.13 13.71 -19.68
C SER A 64 0.18 14.31 -18.32
N HIS A 65 0.28 13.48 -17.26
CA HIS A 65 0.52 14.00 -15.91
C HIS A 65 1.89 14.68 -15.77
N ARG A 66 1.91 15.83 -15.10
CA ARG A 66 3.14 16.54 -14.70
C ARG A 66 2.98 17.04 -13.27
N PRO A 67 3.85 16.65 -12.32
CA PRO A 67 3.91 17.28 -11.01
C PRO A 67 4.12 18.79 -11.15
N ARG A 68 3.47 19.57 -10.32
CA ARG A 68 3.64 21.03 -10.29
C ARG A 68 5.01 21.40 -9.72
N MET A 69 5.61 22.43 -10.29
CA MET A 69 6.96 22.87 -9.95
C MET A 69 6.97 24.19 -9.18
N SER A 70 5.85 24.88 -9.06
CA SER A 70 5.76 26.15 -8.31
C SER A 70 4.43 26.29 -7.58
N TRP A 71 4.42 27.07 -6.48
CA TRP A 71 3.22 27.40 -5.72
C TRP A 71 2.28 28.32 -6.48
N THR A 72 2.80 29.12 -7.43
CA THR A 72 2.01 30.08 -8.20
C THR A 72 1.13 29.46 -9.28
N GLU A 73 1.38 28.17 -9.62
CA GLU A 73 0.60 27.45 -10.63
C GLU A 73 -0.73 26.92 -10.09
N SER A 74 -1.08 27.20 -8.83
CA SER A 74 -2.18 26.50 -8.21
C SER A 74 -3.28 27.40 -7.66
N HIS A 75 -4.53 27.12 -8.07
CA HIS A 75 -5.73 27.51 -7.31
C HIS A 75 -6.25 26.37 -6.41
N GLN A 76 -5.86 25.11 -6.66
CA GLN A 76 -6.16 23.94 -5.82
C GLN A 76 -4.98 22.98 -5.86
N LEU A 77 -4.26 22.90 -4.73
CA LEU A 77 -3.11 21.99 -4.58
C LEU A 77 -3.57 20.59 -4.24
N ILE A 78 -3.04 19.65 -4.99
CA ILE A 78 -3.27 18.24 -4.78
C ILE A 78 -2.15 17.66 -3.89
N GLU A 79 -2.46 16.58 -3.18
CA GLU A 79 -1.53 15.95 -2.23
C GLU A 79 -0.14 15.66 -2.81
N ASN A 80 -0.07 15.20 -4.06
CA ASN A 80 1.20 14.88 -4.70
C ASN A 80 1.98 16.11 -5.14
N ASP A 81 1.27 17.16 -5.54
CA ASP A 81 1.89 18.43 -5.85
C ASP A 81 2.47 19.05 -4.57
N LEU A 82 1.75 18.99 -3.44
CA LEU A 82 2.26 19.42 -2.14
C LEU A 82 3.56 18.69 -1.76
N ILE A 83 3.61 17.36 -1.97
CA ILE A 83 4.80 16.55 -1.70
C ILE A 83 6.00 17.05 -2.53
N ASN A 84 5.78 17.32 -3.83
CA ASN A 84 6.81 17.83 -4.70
C ASN A 84 7.24 19.25 -4.34
N LEU A 85 6.30 20.11 -3.99
CA LEU A 85 6.58 21.50 -3.60
C LEU A 85 7.36 21.58 -2.28
N TYR A 86 7.05 20.74 -1.30
CA TYR A 86 7.88 20.63 -0.08
C TYR A 86 9.31 20.19 -0.40
N ALA A 87 9.51 19.27 -1.36
CA ALA A 87 10.84 18.86 -1.78
C ALA A 87 11.61 20.02 -2.44
N ILE A 88 10.95 20.85 -3.23
CA ILE A 88 11.53 22.04 -3.84
C ILE A 88 11.89 23.08 -2.77
N ASP A 89 11.01 23.32 -1.81
CA ASP A 89 11.24 24.28 -0.72
C ASP A 89 12.43 23.87 0.14
N LEU A 90 12.62 22.58 0.39
CA LEU A 90 13.80 22.07 1.11
C LEU A 90 15.11 22.44 0.41
N THR A 91 15.16 22.56 -0.91
CA THR A 91 16.38 23.03 -1.62
C THR A 91 16.70 24.49 -1.32
N LYS A 92 15.70 25.28 -0.96
CA LYS A 92 15.82 26.71 -0.59
C LYS A 92 16.04 26.92 0.91
N GLY A 93 16.13 25.82 1.71
CA GLY A 93 16.23 25.90 3.16
C GLY A 93 14.88 26.14 3.88
N ILE A 94 13.78 26.10 3.15
CA ILE A 94 12.42 26.26 3.69
C ILE A 94 11.90 24.88 4.15
N TRP A 95 11.56 24.78 5.44
CA TRP A 95 11.19 23.52 6.07
C TRP A 95 9.68 23.40 6.26
N PHE A 96 8.98 22.71 5.36
CA PHE A 96 7.58 22.36 5.49
C PHE A 96 6.69 23.51 5.94
N GLN A 97 6.50 24.47 5.04
CA GLN A 97 5.59 25.62 5.19
C GLN A 97 4.55 25.59 4.08
N GLU A 98 3.35 26.05 4.37
CA GLU A 98 2.33 26.32 3.37
C GLU A 98 2.17 27.83 3.21
N GLU A 99 1.91 28.26 1.99
CA GLU A 99 1.76 29.68 1.64
C GLU A 99 2.95 30.55 2.06
N GLY A 100 4.14 29.93 2.16
CA GLY A 100 5.40 30.62 2.45
C GLY A 100 5.64 31.03 3.90
N THR A 101 4.67 30.84 4.80
CA THR A 101 4.77 31.36 6.19
C THR A 101 4.32 30.40 7.26
N ARG A 102 3.36 29.52 6.99
CA ARG A 102 2.74 28.66 8.02
C ARG A 102 3.45 27.30 8.12
N PRO A 103 4.11 26.98 9.26
CA PRO A 103 4.69 25.67 9.48
C PRO A 103 3.62 24.59 9.52
N VAL A 104 3.90 23.44 8.88
CA VAL A 104 2.98 22.30 8.86
C VAL A 104 3.69 21.01 9.24
N ALA A 105 2.93 20.05 9.82
CA ALA A 105 3.34 18.68 10.09
C ALA A 105 2.24 17.67 9.76
N ARG A 106 1.23 18.10 9.01
CA ARG A 106 0.08 17.27 8.62
C ARG A 106 0.34 16.29 7.49
N ARG A 107 1.59 16.22 7.01
CA ARG A 107 2.03 15.30 5.96
C ARG A 107 3.28 14.54 6.36
N PRO A 108 3.42 13.26 6.00
CA PRO A 108 4.66 12.53 6.16
C PRO A 108 5.80 13.18 5.36
N ILE A 109 6.98 13.27 5.96
CA ILE A 109 8.12 14.02 5.40
C ILE A 109 9.12 13.15 4.65
N GLY A 110 9.04 11.82 4.78
CA GLY A 110 10.08 10.91 4.28
C GLY A 110 10.34 11.05 2.77
N TYR A 111 9.29 11.08 1.96
CA TYR A 111 9.46 11.22 0.51
C TYR A 111 9.87 12.65 0.09
N PRO A 112 9.28 13.75 0.62
CA PRO A 112 9.78 15.09 0.34
C PRO A 112 11.25 15.30 0.69
N VAL A 113 11.72 14.75 1.82
CA VAL A 113 13.15 14.83 2.20
C VAL A 113 14.02 14.05 1.21
N PHE A 114 13.63 12.84 0.86
CA PHE A 114 14.34 12.05 -0.16
C PHE A 114 14.43 12.79 -1.49
N LEU A 115 13.31 13.29 -2.00
CA LEU A 115 13.27 14.00 -3.27
C LEU A 115 14.01 15.36 -3.21
N GLY A 116 13.90 16.08 -2.09
CA GLY A 116 14.62 17.33 -1.85
C GLY A 116 16.14 17.15 -1.86
N LEU A 117 16.65 16.04 -1.29
CA LEU A 117 18.06 15.67 -1.38
C LEU A 117 18.49 15.42 -2.82
N LEU A 118 17.68 14.66 -3.59
CA LEU A 118 17.96 14.44 -5.01
C LEU A 118 17.94 15.74 -5.81
N TYR A 119 16.99 16.63 -5.55
CA TYR A 119 16.93 17.95 -6.17
C TYR A 119 18.13 18.83 -5.83
N LYS A 120 18.65 18.72 -4.61
CA LYS A 120 19.85 19.46 -4.21
C LYS A 120 21.10 18.98 -4.95
N ILE A 121 21.18 17.71 -5.32
CA ILE A 121 22.30 17.09 -6.03
C ILE A 121 22.19 17.28 -7.55
N PHE A 122 20.99 17.00 -8.10
CA PHE A 122 20.79 16.91 -9.56
C PHE A 122 20.01 18.10 -10.15
N GLY A 123 19.63 19.07 -9.33
CA GLY A 123 18.76 20.19 -9.75
C GLY A 123 17.27 19.84 -9.71
N VAL A 124 16.44 20.89 -9.73
CA VAL A 124 14.97 20.78 -9.68
C VAL A 124 14.42 20.51 -11.07
N HIS A 125 14.32 19.24 -11.44
CA HIS A 125 13.83 18.79 -12.74
C HIS A 125 12.85 17.62 -12.59
N LEU A 126 11.83 17.57 -13.46
CA LEU A 126 10.86 16.47 -13.49
C LEU A 126 11.52 15.10 -13.77
N SER A 127 12.60 15.09 -14.55
CA SER A 127 13.36 13.86 -14.81
C SER A 127 13.92 13.22 -13.55
N VAL A 128 14.25 14.02 -12.52
CA VAL A 128 14.73 13.48 -11.22
C VAL A 128 13.65 12.66 -10.56
N VAL A 129 12.38 13.12 -10.55
CA VAL A 129 11.22 12.36 -10.04
C VAL A 129 11.08 11.05 -10.81
N TRP A 130 11.11 11.12 -12.13
CA TRP A 130 10.85 9.94 -12.96
C TRP A 130 11.95 8.89 -12.87
N ILE A 131 13.22 9.32 -12.94
CA ILE A 131 14.38 8.42 -12.84
C ILE A 131 14.42 7.79 -11.45
N SER A 132 14.19 8.57 -10.38
CA SER A 132 14.15 8.02 -9.01
C SER A 132 13.02 6.99 -8.85
N ASN A 133 11.83 7.26 -9.39
CA ASN A 133 10.72 6.32 -9.36
C ASN A 133 11.03 5.03 -10.14
N LEU A 134 11.65 5.13 -11.32
CA LEU A 134 12.08 3.93 -12.07
C LEU A 134 13.02 3.07 -11.24
N PHE A 135 14.02 3.67 -10.60
CA PHE A 135 14.96 2.97 -9.72
C PHE A 135 14.24 2.32 -8.51
N LEU A 136 13.37 3.07 -7.85
CA LEU A 136 12.61 2.57 -6.69
C LEU A 136 11.68 1.41 -7.05
N PHE A 137 11.02 1.47 -8.20
CA PHE A 137 10.15 0.37 -8.66
C PHE A 137 10.96 -0.87 -9.08
N VAL A 138 12.13 -0.72 -9.70
CA VAL A 138 13.03 -1.85 -9.97
C VAL A 138 13.48 -2.50 -8.66
N THR A 139 13.87 -1.68 -7.67
CA THR A 139 14.25 -2.15 -6.34
C THR A 139 13.09 -2.88 -5.65
N ALA A 140 11.88 -2.34 -5.70
CA ALA A 140 10.68 -2.99 -5.17
C ALA A 140 10.43 -4.34 -5.84
N THR A 141 10.52 -4.42 -7.17
CA THR A 141 10.35 -5.67 -7.93
C THR A 141 11.36 -6.73 -7.51
N LEU A 142 12.62 -6.35 -7.34
CA LEU A 142 13.67 -7.23 -6.85
C LEU A 142 13.39 -7.72 -5.42
N LEU A 143 12.96 -6.84 -4.53
CA LEU A 143 12.61 -7.21 -3.14
C LEU A 143 11.41 -8.15 -3.08
N ILE A 144 10.40 -7.94 -3.91
CA ILE A 144 9.24 -8.84 -4.05
C ILE A 144 9.70 -10.24 -4.47
N PHE A 145 10.58 -10.33 -5.47
CA PHE A 145 11.21 -11.60 -5.86
C PHE A 145 11.93 -12.26 -4.68
N LEU A 146 12.78 -11.52 -3.97
CA LEU A 146 13.56 -12.03 -2.86
C LEU A 146 12.70 -12.52 -1.70
N LEU A 147 11.63 -11.79 -1.35
CA LEU A 147 10.68 -12.18 -0.31
C LEU A 147 9.89 -13.44 -0.71
N GLY A 148 9.36 -13.47 -1.94
CA GLY A 148 8.65 -14.64 -2.47
C GLY A 148 9.53 -15.89 -2.50
N ARG A 149 10.79 -15.73 -2.94
CA ARG A 149 11.81 -16.81 -2.92
C ARG A 149 12.11 -17.29 -1.50
N GLN A 150 12.17 -16.40 -0.52
CA GLN A 150 12.43 -16.78 0.86
C GLN A 150 11.32 -17.61 1.49
N ILE A 151 10.07 -17.27 1.20
CA ILE A 151 8.90 -17.94 1.78
C ILE A 151 8.59 -19.24 1.04
N PHE A 152 8.63 -19.22 -0.28
CA PHE A 152 8.21 -20.33 -1.12
C PHE A 152 9.39 -20.92 -1.92
N SER A 153 9.58 -20.48 -3.15
CA SER A 153 10.71 -20.88 -4.01
C SER A 153 11.05 -19.78 -5.02
N GLU A 154 12.10 -20.01 -5.83
CA GLU A 154 12.48 -19.07 -6.92
C GLU A 154 11.34 -18.86 -7.92
N ARG A 155 10.55 -19.89 -8.21
CA ARG A 155 9.43 -19.84 -9.14
C ARG A 155 8.34 -18.89 -8.64
N GLU A 156 7.92 -19.06 -7.39
CA GLU A 156 6.92 -18.18 -6.77
C GLU A 156 7.44 -16.75 -6.64
N GLY A 157 8.72 -16.56 -6.32
CA GLY A 157 9.37 -15.26 -6.33
C GLY A 157 9.31 -14.58 -7.70
N LEU A 158 9.60 -15.32 -8.79
CA LEU A 158 9.50 -14.81 -10.17
C LEU A 158 8.06 -14.44 -10.55
N ILE A 159 7.07 -15.26 -10.16
CA ILE A 159 5.66 -14.96 -10.42
C ILE A 159 5.24 -13.69 -9.71
N ALA A 160 5.58 -13.52 -8.44
CA ALA A 160 5.25 -12.31 -7.68
C ALA A 160 5.90 -11.05 -8.29
N ALA A 161 7.18 -11.14 -8.68
CA ALA A 161 7.89 -10.06 -9.36
C ALA A 161 7.28 -9.72 -10.73
N PHE A 162 6.88 -10.73 -11.49
CA PHE A 162 6.21 -10.57 -12.79
C PHE A 162 4.86 -9.85 -12.63
N LEU A 163 4.05 -10.26 -11.65
CA LEU A 163 2.78 -9.59 -11.36
C LEU A 163 3.00 -8.11 -11.06
N PHE A 164 3.93 -7.77 -10.17
CA PHE A 164 4.21 -6.38 -9.81
C PHE A 164 4.79 -5.56 -10.97
N SER A 165 5.65 -6.18 -11.77
CA SER A 165 6.29 -5.55 -12.94
C SER A 165 5.26 -5.10 -13.98
N LEU A 166 4.22 -5.92 -14.20
CA LEU A 166 3.14 -5.66 -15.17
C LEU A 166 1.92 -4.97 -14.55
N TYR A 167 1.93 -4.73 -13.24
CA TYR A 167 0.76 -4.23 -12.53
C TYR A 167 0.40 -2.80 -12.94
N PRO A 168 -0.79 -2.56 -13.51
CA PRO A 168 -1.15 -1.26 -14.06
C PRO A 168 -1.02 -0.10 -13.06
N THR A 169 -1.50 -0.28 -11.83
CA THR A 169 -1.38 0.75 -10.77
C THR A 169 0.07 1.16 -10.55
N SER A 170 1.01 0.20 -10.47
CA SER A 170 2.43 0.49 -10.27
C SER A 170 3.09 1.15 -11.48
N ILE A 171 2.58 0.88 -12.68
CA ILE A 171 3.03 1.54 -13.92
C ILE A 171 2.53 2.99 -13.93
N TYR A 172 1.25 3.21 -13.62
CA TYR A 172 0.64 4.54 -13.65
C TYR A 172 1.26 5.49 -12.63
N MET A 173 1.68 4.98 -11.47
CA MET A 173 2.35 5.76 -10.42
C MET A 173 3.79 6.16 -10.78
N ALA A 174 4.42 5.55 -11.77
CA ALA A 174 5.82 5.82 -12.09
C ALA A 174 6.12 7.28 -12.45
N LYS A 175 5.13 8.05 -12.90
CA LYS A 175 5.28 9.47 -13.26
C LYS A 175 4.96 10.45 -12.12
N MET A 176 4.40 9.95 -11.02
CA MET A 176 3.89 10.78 -9.93
C MET A 176 4.93 10.96 -8.81
N ALA A 177 5.00 12.16 -8.23
CA ALA A 177 5.74 12.38 -6.99
C ALA A 177 4.90 11.83 -5.82
N THR A 178 5.07 10.55 -5.50
CA THR A 178 4.24 9.85 -4.52
C THR A 178 5.06 9.07 -3.51
N ASP A 179 4.65 9.15 -2.25
CA ASP A 179 5.30 8.48 -1.12
C ASP A 179 5.30 6.95 -1.25
N GLU A 180 4.32 6.35 -1.94
CA GLU A 180 4.28 4.91 -2.20
C GLU A 180 5.52 4.40 -2.96
N ALA A 181 6.08 5.21 -3.86
CA ALA A 181 7.25 4.83 -4.64
C ALA A 181 8.47 4.52 -3.76
N LEU A 182 8.68 5.32 -2.70
CA LEU A 182 9.77 5.13 -1.74
C LEU A 182 9.39 4.17 -0.62
N PHE A 183 8.15 4.25 -0.15
CA PHE A 183 7.66 3.44 0.97
C PHE A 183 7.80 1.94 0.72
N ILE A 184 7.33 1.46 -0.44
CA ILE A 184 7.32 0.03 -0.77
C ILE A 184 8.73 -0.57 -0.69
N PRO A 185 9.75 -0.08 -1.40
CA PRO A 185 11.09 -0.67 -1.33
C PRO A 185 11.73 -0.54 0.06
N VAL A 186 11.54 0.56 0.79
CA VAL A 186 12.09 0.74 2.13
C VAL A 186 11.45 -0.25 3.11
N TRP A 187 10.14 -0.34 3.12
CA TRP A 187 9.42 -1.26 3.99
C TRP A 187 9.73 -2.72 3.69
N PHE A 188 9.79 -3.09 2.41
CA PHE A 188 10.11 -4.46 1.98
C PHE A 188 11.55 -4.84 2.25
N LEU A 189 12.48 -3.91 2.18
CA LEU A 189 13.86 -4.13 2.60
C LEU A 189 13.94 -4.40 4.12
N GLY A 190 13.16 -3.67 4.92
CA GLY A 190 13.00 -3.96 6.35
C GLY A 190 12.43 -5.36 6.60
N ILE A 191 11.35 -5.76 5.91
CA ILE A 191 10.78 -7.11 5.98
C ILE A 191 11.81 -8.17 5.53
N TYR A 192 12.60 -7.88 4.50
CA TYR A 192 13.66 -8.79 4.04
C TYR A 192 14.70 -9.06 5.13
N PHE A 193 15.17 -8.03 5.83
CA PHE A 193 16.11 -8.22 6.94
C PHE A 193 15.47 -8.91 8.15
N LEU A 194 14.21 -8.66 8.45
CA LEU A 194 13.46 -9.41 9.45
C LEU A 194 13.38 -10.91 9.09
N PHE A 195 13.11 -11.23 7.84
CA PHE A 195 13.12 -12.62 7.37
C PHE A 195 14.51 -13.25 7.42
N ARG A 196 15.56 -12.48 7.15
CA ARG A 196 16.94 -12.96 7.33
C ARG A 196 17.23 -13.30 8.79
N GLU A 197 16.79 -12.48 9.74
CA GLU A 197 16.92 -12.79 11.16
C GLU A 197 16.16 -14.06 11.57
N ILE A 198 14.90 -14.18 11.13
CA ILE A 198 14.06 -15.36 11.39
C ILE A 198 14.77 -16.66 10.91
N ARG A 199 15.37 -16.63 9.73
CA ARG A 199 16.06 -17.79 9.14
C ARG A 199 17.39 -18.11 9.77
N VAL A 200 18.17 -17.11 10.14
CA VAL A 200 19.48 -17.31 10.80
C VAL A 200 19.28 -17.87 12.21
N GLY A 201 18.19 -17.51 12.88
CA GLY A 201 17.85 -18.01 14.21
C GLY A 201 18.84 -17.68 15.33
N ARG A 202 19.95 -17.00 15.01
CA ARG A 202 21.01 -16.65 15.97
C ARG A 202 20.64 -15.40 16.75
N GLU A 203 20.79 -15.46 18.05
CA GLU A 203 20.78 -14.29 18.92
C GLU A 203 22.00 -13.43 18.61
N GLY A 204 21.82 -12.10 18.46
CA GLY A 204 22.93 -11.18 18.15
C GLY A 204 23.17 -10.88 16.67
N SER A 205 22.33 -11.40 15.77
CA SER A 205 22.39 -10.99 14.36
C SER A 205 22.20 -9.46 14.22
N PRO A 206 22.99 -8.71 13.42
CA PRO A 206 22.86 -7.26 13.27
C PRO A 206 21.61 -6.83 12.48
N TYR A 207 20.85 -7.78 11.91
CA TYR A 207 19.69 -7.47 11.06
C TYR A 207 18.61 -6.66 11.78
N TRP A 208 18.50 -6.81 13.11
CA TRP A 208 17.50 -6.05 13.87
C TRP A 208 17.76 -4.53 13.89
N LEU A 209 19.02 -4.11 13.85
CA LEU A 209 19.36 -2.70 13.68
C LEU A 209 18.89 -2.18 12.32
N LEU A 210 19.17 -2.96 11.24
CA LEU A 210 18.84 -2.58 9.88
C LEU A 210 17.32 -2.46 9.69
N TYR A 211 16.56 -3.47 10.07
CA TYR A 211 15.12 -3.38 9.87
C TYR A 211 14.47 -2.34 10.80
N SER A 212 14.98 -2.08 11.99
CA SER A 212 14.45 -1.03 12.86
C SER A 212 14.61 0.36 12.25
N LEU A 213 15.81 0.68 11.74
CA LEU A 213 16.06 1.95 11.05
C LEU A 213 15.22 2.09 9.78
N LEU A 214 15.10 1.01 8.99
CA LEU A 214 14.26 1.00 7.78
C LEU A 214 12.77 1.20 8.11
N PHE A 215 12.25 0.55 9.15
CA PHE A 215 10.88 0.77 9.60
C PHE A 215 10.68 2.19 10.16
N GLY A 216 11.67 2.75 10.84
CA GLY A 216 11.67 4.14 11.27
C GLY A 216 11.55 5.11 10.08
N TYR A 217 12.35 4.90 9.03
CA TYR A 217 12.27 5.71 7.81
C TYR A 217 10.95 5.47 7.04
N ALA A 218 10.49 4.23 6.98
CA ALA A 218 9.17 3.92 6.42
C ALA A 218 8.04 4.65 7.18
N THR A 219 8.14 4.80 8.51
CA THR A 219 7.18 5.57 9.32
C THR A 219 7.20 7.07 8.98
N MET A 220 8.37 7.65 8.66
CA MET A 220 8.47 9.02 8.14
C MET A 220 7.83 9.17 6.77
N THR A 221 7.76 8.09 5.99
CA THR A 221 7.15 8.09 4.65
C THR A 221 5.64 7.81 4.74
N ARG A 222 5.27 6.84 5.59
CA ARG A 222 3.88 6.47 5.91
C ARG A 222 3.80 5.96 7.34
N THR A 223 2.94 6.58 8.14
CA THR A 223 2.79 6.25 9.56
C THR A 223 2.28 4.83 9.83
N HIS A 224 1.75 4.16 8.82
CA HIS A 224 1.21 2.79 8.89
C HIS A 224 2.21 1.74 9.40
N THR A 225 3.51 2.00 9.39
CA THR A 225 4.53 1.08 9.92
C THR A 225 4.78 1.20 11.41
N ILE A 226 4.06 2.06 12.12
CA ILE A 226 4.18 2.22 13.58
C ILE A 226 3.90 0.91 14.34
N PHE A 227 3.16 -0.03 13.75
CA PHE A 227 2.86 -1.33 14.32
C PHE A 227 4.01 -2.37 14.17
N MET A 228 5.09 -2.05 13.46
CA MET A 228 6.15 -3.02 13.19
C MET A 228 6.82 -3.62 14.44
N PRO A 229 6.96 -2.94 15.59
CA PRO A 229 7.41 -3.57 16.84
C PRO A 229 6.54 -4.76 17.25
N TRP A 230 5.21 -4.71 17.06
CA TRP A 230 4.29 -5.80 17.32
C TRP A 230 4.49 -6.97 16.36
N VAL A 231 4.73 -6.69 15.09
CA VAL A 231 5.05 -7.71 14.08
C VAL A 231 6.34 -8.45 14.43
N VAL A 232 7.38 -7.71 14.87
CA VAL A 232 8.63 -8.29 15.37
C VAL A 232 8.38 -9.12 16.63
N GLY A 233 7.59 -8.62 17.57
CA GLY A 233 7.19 -9.35 18.78
C GLY A 233 6.51 -10.67 18.45
N LEU A 234 5.56 -10.67 17.49
CA LEU A 234 4.91 -11.88 17.01
C LEU A 234 5.92 -12.87 16.40
N ALA A 235 6.85 -12.41 15.58
CA ALA A 235 7.87 -13.26 14.98
C ALA A 235 8.73 -13.95 16.05
N LEU A 236 9.15 -13.23 17.09
CA LEU A 236 9.93 -13.77 18.21
C LEU A 236 9.10 -14.71 19.09
N PHE A 237 7.82 -14.42 19.31
CA PHE A 237 6.89 -15.30 20.02
C PHE A 237 6.73 -16.64 19.28
N LEU A 238 6.53 -16.61 17.99
CA LEU A 238 6.43 -17.82 17.15
C LEU A 238 7.74 -18.61 17.09
N GLN A 239 8.90 -17.96 17.31
CA GLN A 239 10.20 -18.60 17.50
C GLN A 239 10.39 -19.15 18.93
N LYS A 240 9.36 -19.08 19.79
CA LYS A 240 9.39 -19.56 21.19
C LYS A 240 10.46 -18.86 22.04
N ARG A 241 10.73 -17.57 21.80
CA ARG A 241 11.62 -16.77 22.65
C ARG A 241 10.93 -16.43 23.97
N ASN A 242 11.71 -16.21 25.03
CA ASN A 242 11.15 -15.82 26.33
C ASN A 242 10.58 -14.39 26.29
N TRP A 243 9.60 -14.10 27.15
CA TRP A 243 8.88 -12.83 27.17
C TRP A 243 9.78 -11.63 27.40
N GLY A 244 10.82 -11.73 28.24
CA GLY A 244 11.79 -10.65 28.47
C GLY A 244 12.52 -10.25 27.20
N LYS A 245 12.96 -11.23 26.39
CA LYS A 245 13.61 -10.98 25.10
C LYS A 245 12.63 -10.40 24.08
N ILE A 246 11.38 -10.87 24.06
CA ILE A 246 10.33 -10.34 23.18
C ILE A 246 10.10 -8.88 23.49
N LEU A 247 9.75 -8.56 24.74
CA LEU A 247 9.46 -7.19 25.16
C LEU A 247 10.66 -6.27 25.00
N GLY A 248 11.84 -6.71 25.42
CA GLY A 248 13.08 -5.96 25.23
C GLY A 248 13.35 -5.63 23.76
N ARG A 249 13.18 -6.58 22.85
CA ARG A 249 13.34 -6.36 21.41
C ARG A 249 12.27 -5.42 20.84
N MET A 250 11.00 -5.55 21.24
CA MET A 250 9.94 -4.64 20.81
C MET A 250 10.23 -3.20 21.21
N VAL A 251 10.68 -2.99 22.46
CA VAL A 251 11.06 -1.66 22.95
C VAL A 251 12.25 -1.11 22.18
N LEU A 252 13.30 -1.90 21.99
CA LEU A 252 14.50 -1.49 21.23
C LEU A 252 14.17 -1.12 19.80
N VAL A 253 13.32 -1.92 19.11
CA VAL A 253 12.87 -1.62 17.75
C VAL A 253 12.06 -0.31 17.75
N ALA A 254 11.13 -0.13 18.67
CA ALA A 254 10.34 1.09 18.78
C ALA A 254 11.23 2.32 19.01
N LEU A 255 12.21 2.24 19.90
CA LEU A 255 13.15 3.33 20.17
C LEU A 255 14.02 3.66 18.95
N LEU A 256 14.58 2.65 18.27
CA LEU A 256 15.40 2.86 17.08
C LEU A 256 14.60 3.43 15.89
N MET A 257 13.34 3.03 15.75
CA MET A 257 12.45 3.68 14.79
C MET A 257 12.30 5.17 15.06
N GLN A 258 12.27 5.58 16.34
CA GLN A 258 12.17 7.00 16.71
C GLN A 258 13.47 7.78 16.51
N VAL A 259 14.64 7.14 16.55
CA VAL A 259 15.92 7.81 16.28
C VAL A 259 15.90 8.49 14.91
N ILE A 260 15.38 7.83 13.88
CA ILE A 260 15.25 8.39 12.53
C ILE A 260 14.25 9.57 12.51
N ASN A 261 13.19 9.49 13.33
CA ASN A 261 12.15 10.54 13.42
C ASN A 261 12.57 11.71 14.32
N LEU A 262 13.61 11.56 15.13
CA LEU A 262 13.98 12.49 16.18
C LEU A 262 14.19 13.96 15.71
N PRO A 263 14.89 14.23 14.59
CA PRO A 263 15.06 15.62 14.12
C PRO A 263 13.71 16.30 13.85
N TRP A 264 12.76 15.53 13.30
CA TRP A 264 11.42 16.01 13.00
C TRP A 264 10.57 16.20 14.26
N ILE A 265 10.66 15.28 15.21
CA ILE A 265 9.99 15.37 16.51
C ILE A 265 10.49 16.61 17.28
N ILE A 266 11.81 16.86 17.28
CA ILE A 266 12.41 18.06 17.93
C ILE A 266 11.91 19.34 17.27
N ARG A 267 11.83 19.40 15.93
CA ARG A 267 11.27 20.56 15.22
C ARG A 267 9.82 20.82 15.64
N ASN A 268 8.99 19.79 15.64
CA ASN A 268 7.58 19.93 15.97
C ASN A 268 7.39 20.30 17.45
N TYR A 269 8.22 19.77 18.36
CA TYR A 269 8.23 20.17 19.75
C TYR A 269 8.59 21.65 19.92
N LYS A 270 9.59 22.16 19.20
CA LYS A 270 9.96 23.58 19.23
C LYS A 270 8.85 24.48 18.70
N LEU A 271 8.07 24.03 17.73
CA LEU A 271 6.99 24.82 17.11
C LEU A 271 5.71 24.85 17.95
N TRP A 272 5.34 23.72 18.53
CA TRP A 272 4.02 23.55 19.16
C TRP A 272 4.05 22.96 20.57
N GLY A 273 5.23 22.77 21.17
CA GLY A 273 5.35 22.16 22.51
C GLY A 273 4.95 20.69 22.59
N SER A 274 4.83 20.00 21.43
CA SER A 274 4.32 18.63 21.37
C SER A 274 5.22 17.74 20.48
N PRO A 275 5.70 16.56 20.99
CA PRO A 275 6.63 15.69 20.29
C PRO A 275 5.89 14.80 19.28
N LEU A 276 5.24 15.38 18.30
CA LEU A 276 4.43 14.68 17.30
C LEU A 276 5.23 14.40 16.03
N ILE A 277 5.02 13.21 15.44
CA ILE A 277 5.55 12.88 14.10
C ILE A 277 4.61 13.43 13.02
N TYR A 278 3.30 13.40 13.27
CA TYR A 278 2.28 13.73 12.29
C TYR A 278 1.04 14.29 13.00
N THR A 279 0.54 15.42 12.52
CA THR A 279 -0.58 16.15 13.14
C THR A 279 -1.92 15.94 12.41
N GLY A 280 -1.90 15.48 11.17
CA GLY A 280 -3.11 15.36 10.34
C GLY A 280 -3.98 14.13 10.64
N ALA A 281 -3.47 13.13 11.37
CA ALA A 281 -4.17 11.86 11.56
C ALA A 281 -5.50 12.02 12.30
N ASN A 282 -5.48 12.61 13.49
CA ASN A 282 -6.67 12.67 14.34
C ASN A 282 -7.76 13.59 13.78
N ALA A 283 -7.39 14.71 13.16
CA ALA A 283 -8.37 15.62 12.56
C ALA A 283 -9.10 14.94 11.38
N SER A 284 -8.34 14.27 10.49
CA SER A 284 -8.91 13.52 9.39
C SER A 284 -9.75 12.34 9.86
N LEU A 285 -9.29 11.63 10.90
CA LEU A 285 -10.01 10.52 11.51
C LEU A 285 -11.31 10.98 12.15
N TYR A 286 -11.28 12.08 12.93
CA TYR A 286 -12.48 12.63 13.55
C TYR A 286 -13.51 13.10 12.51
N GLY A 287 -13.04 13.81 11.48
CA GLY A 287 -13.89 14.23 10.37
C GLY A 287 -14.57 13.03 9.70
N HIS A 288 -13.83 11.94 9.51
CA HIS A 288 -14.38 10.71 8.95
C HIS A 288 -15.40 10.04 9.87
N LEU A 289 -15.08 9.84 11.15
CA LEU A 289 -15.98 9.20 12.12
C LEU A 289 -17.27 10.00 12.35
N SER A 290 -17.17 11.33 12.46
CA SER A 290 -18.30 12.20 12.77
C SER A 290 -19.21 12.48 11.58
N SER A 291 -18.70 12.48 10.36
CA SER A 291 -19.45 12.71 9.12
C SER A 291 -20.08 11.43 8.53
N MET A 292 -19.97 10.30 9.25
CA MET A 292 -20.43 9.02 8.71
C MET A 292 -21.94 8.94 8.51
N GLU A 293 -22.33 9.11 7.26
CA GLU A 293 -23.54 8.50 6.69
C GLU A 293 -23.12 7.24 5.90
N GLY A 294 -22.50 6.25 6.58
CA GLY A 294 -21.99 5.04 5.95
C GLY A 294 -20.48 5.11 5.59
N PRO A 295 -19.94 4.14 4.81
CA PRO A 295 -18.50 4.02 4.52
C PRO A 295 -17.92 5.13 3.61
N ARG A 296 -18.69 6.14 3.28
CA ARG A 296 -18.30 7.26 2.40
C ARG A 296 -18.02 8.57 3.13
N GLY A 297 -17.77 8.56 4.44
CA GLY A 297 -17.42 9.77 5.18
C GLY A 297 -16.32 10.58 4.49
N SER A 298 -16.44 11.90 4.48
CA SER A 298 -15.62 12.78 3.66
C SER A 298 -14.19 13.04 4.18
N GLY A 299 -13.87 12.62 5.40
CA GLY A 299 -12.61 13.00 6.06
C GLY A 299 -12.47 14.52 6.34
N THR A 300 -13.49 15.32 5.98
CA THR A 300 -13.56 16.74 6.28
C THR A 300 -14.16 16.94 7.67
N LEU A 301 -13.68 17.95 8.39
CA LEU A 301 -14.26 18.30 9.68
C LEU A 301 -15.70 18.75 9.52
N PRO A 302 -16.61 18.37 10.45
CA PRO A 302 -18.00 18.81 10.45
C PRO A 302 -18.11 20.32 10.53
N ARG A 303 -19.03 20.88 9.76
CA ARG A 303 -19.37 22.31 9.77
C ARG A 303 -20.32 22.62 10.91
N ARG A 304 -20.45 23.90 11.25
CA ARG A 304 -21.39 24.37 12.27
C ARG A 304 -22.84 23.94 11.92
N GLY A 305 -23.47 23.24 12.85
CA GLY A 305 -24.81 22.67 12.68
C GLY A 305 -24.82 21.21 12.18
N GLU A 306 -23.68 20.65 11.75
CA GLU A 306 -23.57 19.25 11.39
C GLU A 306 -23.28 18.36 12.61
N ARG A 307 -23.64 17.07 12.52
CA ARG A 307 -23.36 16.07 13.55
C ARG A 307 -21.85 16.00 13.81
N GLY A 308 -21.47 16.05 15.10
CA GLY A 308 -20.06 15.99 15.51
C GLY A 308 -19.32 17.32 15.38
N TYR A 309 -19.99 18.44 15.13
CA TYR A 309 -19.31 19.74 15.15
C TYR A 309 -18.74 20.03 16.53
N SER A 310 -17.47 20.44 16.57
CA SER A 310 -16.75 20.87 17.78
C SER A 310 -16.21 22.27 17.57
N GLU A 311 -16.73 23.24 18.31
CA GLU A 311 -16.28 24.64 18.27
C GLU A 311 -14.82 24.76 18.72
N GLU A 312 -14.41 23.98 19.74
CA GLU A 312 -13.03 23.95 20.24
C GLU A 312 -12.06 23.47 19.16
N LEU A 313 -12.41 22.38 18.45
CA LEU A 313 -11.61 21.86 17.35
C LEU A 313 -11.54 22.85 16.18
N PHE A 314 -12.66 23.45 15.82
CA PHE A 314 -12.71 24.45 14.76
C PHE A 314 -11.77 25.63 15.05
N ARG A 315 -11.83 26.20 16.26
CA ARG A 315 -10.94 27.30 16.69
C ARG A 315 -9.46 26.88 16.64
N ALA A 316 -9.13 25.67 17.08
CA ALA A 316 -7.76 25.16 17.03
C ALA A 316 -7.24 25.03 15.60
N VAL A 317 -8.09 24.56 14.67
CA VAL A 317 -7.71 24.46 13.23
C VAL A 317 -7.51 25.85 12.63
N VAL A 318 -8.43 26.79 12.89
CA VAL A 318 -8.32 28.16 12.36
C VAL A 318 -7.10 28.90 12.93
N SER A 319 -6.74 28.68 14.22
CA SER A 319 -5.54 29.27 14.82
C SER A 319 -4.23 28.79 14.21
N GLY A 320 -4.26 27.71 13.46
CA GLY A 320 -3.06 27.12 12.87
C GLY A 320 -2.21 26.29 13.83
N ASN A 321 -2.66 26.07 15.06
CA ASN A 321 -1.98 25.19 15.99
C ASN A 321 -2.35 23.74 15.72
N GLU A 322 -1.59 23.11 14.81
CA GLU A 322 -1.86 21.73 14.37
C GLU A 322 -1.75 20.71 15.52
N ALA A 323 -0.86 20.94 16.51
CA ALA A 323 -0.72 20.04 17.64
C ALA A 323 -1.94 20.11 18.56
N LEU A 324 -2.45 21.31 18.85
CA LEU A 324 -3.67 21.51 19.64
C LEU A 324 -4.88 20.90 18.93
N ALA A 325 -5.03 21.15 17.62
CA ALA A 325 -6.09 20.56 16.82
C ALA A 325 -6.05 19.02 16.84
N ASN A 326 -4.85 18.43 16.71
CA ASN A 326 -4.66 16.99 16.78
C ASN A 326 -5.03 16.40 18.16
N GLN A 327 -4.67 17.10 19.24
CA GLN A 327 -4.98 16.70 20.62
C GLN A 327 -6.50 16.75 20.89
N ILE A 328 -7.16 17.84 20.48
CA ILE A 328 -8.62 18.00 20.64
C ILE A 328 -9.34 16.93 19.82
N ALA A 329 -8.97 16.75 18.55
CA ALA A 329 -9.53 15.71 17.70
C ALA A 329 -9.38 14.31 18.31
N GLY A 330 -8.24 13.99 18.93
CA GLY A 330 -8.04 12.72 19.65
C GLY A 330 -9.02 12.52 20.81
N ARG A 331 -9.29 13.57 21.59
CA ARG A 331 -10.31 13.53 22.66
C ARG A 331 -11.72 13.32 22.10
N GLU A 332 -12.05 14.01 21.03
CA GLU A 332 -13.35 13.90 20.37
C GLU A 332 -13.57 12.51 19.76
N ILE A 333 -12.54 11.89 19.19
CA ILE A 333 -12.57 10.50 18.70
C ILE A 333 -12.94 9.54 19.83
N ILE A 334 -12.23 9.63 20.97
CA ILE A 334 -12.49 8.76 22.12
C ILE A 334 -13.92 8.95 22.64
N ARG A 335 -14.38 10.20 22.73
CA ARG A 335 -15.75 10.54 23.12
C ARG A 335 -16.78 9.93 22.17
N TRP A 336 -16.56 10.10 20.87
CA TRP A 336 -17.45 9.59 19.82
C TRP A 336 -17.54 8.07 19.83
N VAL A 337 -16.41 7.36 19.90
CA VAL A 337 -16.36 5.89 19.95
C VAL A 337 -17.08 5.35 21.20
N ARG A 338 -16.93 6.01 22.36
CA ARG A 338 -17.66 5.62 23.58
C ARG A 338 -19.17 5.80 23.47
N GLN A 339 -19.61 6.84 22.76
CA GLN A 339 -21.03 7.13 22.57
C GLN A 339 -21.66 6.23 21.49
N HIS A 340 -20.87 5.80 20.49
CA HIS A 340 -21.33 5.07 19.30
C HIS A 340 -20.55 3.77 19.01
N PRO A 341 -20.35 2.84 19.99
CA PRO A 341 -19.45 1.69 19.83
C PRO A 341 -19.91 0.71 18.76
N LYS A 342 -21.23 0.49 18.62
CA LYS A 342 -21.79 -0.39 17.58
C LYS A 342 -21.59 0.19 16.19
N GLU A 343 -21.85 1.49 16.05
CA GLU A 343 -21.69 2.20 14.78
C GLU A 343 -20.21 2.19 14.36
N PHE A 344 -19.29 2.45 15.29
CA PHE A 344 -17.85 2.36 15.06
C PHE A 344 -17.44 0.97 14.52
N LEU A 345 -17.86 -0.10 15.17
CA LEU A 345 -17.50 -1.46 14.76
C LEU A 345 -18.09 -1.82 13.38
N MET A 346 -19.40 -1.56 13.20
CA MET A 346 -20.07 -1.88 11.93
C MET A 346 -19.50 -1.08 10.74
N ASN A 347 -19.27 0.19 10.94
CA ASN A 347 -18.66 1.04 9.93
C ASN A 347 -17.21 0.64 9.66
N GLY A 348 -16.45 0.31 10.70
CA GLY A 348 -15.07 -0.17 10.55
C GLY A 348 -14.99 -1.45 9.71
N VAL A 349 -15.85 -2.44 9.95
CA VAL A 349 -15.92 -3.66 9.13
C VAL A 349 -16.32 -3.32 7.69
N ALA A 350 -17.33 -2.47 7.49
CA ALA A 350 -17.76 -2.04 6.17
C ALA A 350 -16.63 -1.31 5.41
N GLN A 351 -15.82 -0.51 6.11
CA GLN A 351 -14.65 0.17 5.54
C GLN A 351 -13.57 -0.79 5.07
N VAL A 352 -13.25 -1.82 5.87
CA VAL A 352 -12.28 -2.84 5.46
C VAL A 352 -12.76 -3.62 4.24
N LEU A 353 -14.04 -4.00 4.20
CA LEU A 353 -14.64 -4.66 3.04
C LEU A 353 -14.59 -3.76 1.80
N TYR A 354 -14.91 -2.48 1.97
CA TYR A 354 -14.84 -1.48 0.91
C TYR A 354 -13.39 -1.25 0.45
N PHE A 355 -12.46 -1.13 1.38
CA PHE A 355 -11.04 -0.98 1.11
C PHE A 355 -10.47 -2.19 0.35
N MET A 356 -10.84 -3.41 0.71
CA MET A 356 -10.31 -4.64 0.12
C MET A 356 -10.98 -5.03 -1.20
N GLY A 357 -12.23 -4.74 -1.42
CA GLY A 357 -12.90 -5.37 -2.55
C GLY A 357 -13.85 -4.53 -3.37
N TRP A 358 -14.42 -3.50 -2.78
CA TRP A 358 -15.62 -2.93 -3.38
C TRP A 358 -15.40 -1.69 -4.22
N ASP A 359 -14.19 -1.16 -4.21
CA ASP A 359 -14.01 0.12 -4.83
C ASP A 359 -13.15 0.12 -6.08
N ARG A 360 -13.73 0.69 -7.13
CA ARG A 360 -13.16 0.77 -8.47
C ARG A 360 -11.94 1.69 -8.59
N SER A 361 -11.59 2.53 -7.62
CA SER A 361 -10.72 3.66 -7.92
C SER A 361 -9.27 3.57 -7.45
N SER A 362 -8.84 2.50 -6.74
CA SER A 362 -7.44 2.45 -6.30
C SER A 362 -6.42 2.41 -7.45
N GLY A 363 -6.70 1.60 -8.46
CA GLY A 363 -5.88 1.55 -9.66
C GLY A 363 -6.12 2.69 -10.64
N VAL A 364 -7.22 3.41 -10.44
CA VAL A 364 -7.68 4.49 -11.32
C VAL A 364 -7.24 5.86 -10.82
N TRP A 365 -6.87 5.93 -9.53
CA TRP A 365 -6.50 7.20 -8.93
C TRP A 365 -5.42 7.95 -9.72
N PRO A 366 -4.31 7.35 -10.21
CA PRO A 366 -3.34 8.06 -11.03
C PRO A 366 -3.92 8.56 -12.35
N ILE A 367 -4.93 7.89 -12.89
CA ILE A 367 -5.60 8.26 -14.14
C ILE A 367 -6.64 9.36 -13.88
N TRP A 368 -7.43 9.20 -12.82
CA TRP A 368 -8.48 10.13 -12.41
C TRP A 368 -7.91 11.50 -12.05
N TYR A 369 -6.76 11.48 -11.40
CA TYR A 369 -6.01 12.64 -11.00
C TYR A 369 -5.55 13.52 -12.17
N GLN A 370 -5.26 12.90 -13.31
CA GLN A 370 -4.88 13.61 -14.53
C GLN A 370 -6.02 14.46 -15.10
N TYR A 371 -7.27 14.13 -14.75
CA TYR A 371 -8.45 14.75 -15.36
C TYR A 371 -9.17 15.78 -14.49
N THR A 372 -9.21 15.56 -13.16
CA THR A 372 -10.12 16.34 -12.31
C THR A 372 -9.49 17.57 -11.69
N GLU A 373 -8.17 17.66 -11.64
CA GLU A 373 -7.52 18.62 -10.76
C GLU A 373 -6.38 19.45 -11.41
N GLY A 374 -6.39 19.61 -12.71
CA GLY A 374 -5.52 20.58 -13.41
C GLY A 374 -4.04 20.18 -13.53
N ALA A 375 -3.65 18.97 -13.13
CA ALA A 375 -2.32 18.41 -13.41
C ALA A 375 -2.21 17.88 -14.85
N TYR A 376 -2.97 18.45 -15.75
CA TYR A 376 -3.19 18.02 -17.13
C TYR A 376 -2.30 18.79 -18.09
N ASP A 377 -1.58 18.08 -18.95
CA ASP A 377 -0.92 18.67 -20.10
C ASP A 377 -1.95 18.79 -21.25
N PRO A 378 -2.45 20.01 -21.57
CA PRO A 378 -3.46 20.19 -22.62
C PRO A 378 -2.98 19.74 -24.00
N LYS A 379 -1.66 19.57 -24.19
CA LYS A 379 -1.08 19.09 -25.45
C LYS A 379 -1.20 17.58 -25.63
N ARG A 380 -1.58 16.82 -24.57
CA ARG A 380 -1.69 15.36 -24.60
C ARG A 380 -2.96 14.86 -23.91
N PRO A 381 -4.15 15.20 -24.44
CA PRO A 381 -5.40 14.76 -23.82
C PRO A 381 -5.57 13.25 -23.90
N LEU A 382 -5.90 12.62 -22.78
CA LEU A 382 -6.33 11.24 -22.77
C LEU A 382 -7.83 11.20 -23.16
N SER A 383 -8.16 10.60 -24.29
CA SER A 383 -9.58 10.50 -24.71
C SER A 383 -10.39 9.68 -23.69
N PRO A 384 -11.70 9.97 -23.53
CA PRO A 384 -12.56 9.22 -22.61
C PRO A 384 -12.52 7.70 -22.82
N ALA A 385 -12.40 7.25 -24.07
CA ALA A 385 -12.30 5.83 -24.42
C ALA A 385 -10.97 5.23 -23.89
N ARG A 386 -9.85 5.90 -24.09
CA ARG A 386 -8.54 5.45 -23.59
C ARG A 386 -8.51 5.43 -22.06
N ARG A 387 -9.08 6.46 -21.43
CA ARG A 387 -9.25 6.51 -19.98
C ARG A 387 -9.99 5.29 -19.47
N LYS A 388 -11.16 4.98 -20.05
CA LYS A 388 -11.97 3.83 -19.66
C LYS A 388 -11.21 2.51 -19.79
N VAL A 389 -10.45 2.30 -20.86
CA VAL A 389 -9.62 1.11 -21.05
C VAL A 389 -8.56 0.99 -19.93
N LEU A 390 -7.85 2.06 -19.60
CA LEU A 390 -6.84 2.05 -18.54
C LEU A 390 -7.46 1.79 -17.15
N GLU A 391 -8.63 2.36 -16.89
CA GLU A 391 -9.41 2.10 -15.69
C GLU A 391 -9.81 0.63 -15.59
N GLU A 392 -10.36 0.04 -16.65
CA GLU A 392 -10.76 -1.37 -16.67
C GLU A 392 -9.56 -2.31 -16.53
N LEU A 393 -8.41 -1.99 -17.12
CA LEU A 393 -7.18 -2.77 -16.93
C LEU A 393 -6.71 -2.77 -15.47
N ALA A 394 -6.75 -1.61 -14.79
CA ALA A 394 -6.41 -1.52 -13.39
C ALA A 394 -7.38 -2.32 -12.51
N PHE A 395 -8.68 -2.28 -12.80
CA PHE A 395 -9.68 -3.07 -12.08
C PHE A 395 -9.51 -4.57 -12.29
N ALA A 396 -9.41 -5.00 -13.54
CA ALA A 396 -9.23 -6.40 -13.87
C ALA A 396 -7.99 -6.98 -13.18
N SER A 397 -6.87 -6.27 -13.24
CA SER A 397 -5.64 -6.71 -12.60
C SER A 397 -5.77 -6.86 -11.08
N TYR A 398 -6.48 -5.93 -10.43
CA TYR A 398 -6.72 -6.03 -9.00
C TYR A 398 -7.63 -7.20 -8.62
N TYR A 399 -8.74 -7.42 -9.33
CA TYR A 399 -9.62 -8.55 -9.04
C TYR A 399 -8.97 -9.90 -9.32
N ILE A 400 -8.18 -10.00 -10.39
CA ILE A 400 -7.35 -11.18 -10.64
C ILE A 400 -6.41 -11.44 -9.46
N LEU A 401 -5.75 -10.40 -8.95
CA LEU A 401 -4.89 -10.50 -7.78
C LEU A 401 -5.68 -10.91 -6.53
N LEU A 402 -6.81 -10.27 -6.25
CA LEU A 402 -7.64 -10.56 -5.07
C LEU A 402 -8.13 -12.02 -5.07
N PHE A 403 -8.67 -12.50 -6.18
CA PHE A 403 -9.11 -13.90 -6.29
C PHE A 403 -7.94 -14.87 -6.16
N SER A 404 -6.80 -14.58 -6.84
CA SER A 404 -5.60 -15.40 -6.73
C SER A 404 -5.08 -15.46 -5.27
N PHE A 405 -5.12 -14.34 -4.57
CA PHE A 405 -4.77 -14.25 -3.16
C PHE A 405 -5.70 -15.10 -2.28
N LEU A 406 -7.02 -14.95 -2.43
CA LEU A 406 -8.01 -15.72 -1.65
C LEU A 406 -7.90 -17.24 -1.88
N PHE A 407 -7.78 -17.68 -3.15
CA PHE A 407 -7.57 -19.08 -3.47
C PHE A 407 -6.23 -19.61 -2.94
N SER A 408 -5.20 -18.76 -2.96
CA SER A 408 -3.89 -19.13 -2.42
C SER A 408 -3.90 -19.35 -0.91
N LEU A 409 -4.74 -18.65 -0.15
CA LEU A 409 -4.90 -18.91 1.28
C LEU A 409 -5.37 -20.34 1.55
N GLY A 410 -6.37 -20.82 0.81
CA GLY A 410 -6.82 -22.23 0.88
C GLY A 410 -5.74 -23.22 0.47
N PHE A 411 -5.00 -22.89 -0.61
CA PHE A 411 -3.89 -23.71 -1.10
C PHE A 411 -2.75 -23.82 -0.09
N ILE A 412 -2.38 -22.70 0.55
CA ILE A 412 -1.36 -22.63 1.60
C ILE A 412 -1.83 -23.38 2.86
N ALA A 413 -3.10 -23.22 3.25
CA ALA A 413 -3.66 -23.92 4.41
C ALA A 413 -3.54 -25.45 4.27
N ASN A 414 -3.82 -25.99 3.08
CA ASN A 414 -3.66 -27.41 2.79
C ASN A 414 -2.20 -27.90 2.89
N ARG A 415 -1.25 -27.04 2.57
CA ARG A 415 0.20 -27.34 2.62
C ARG A 415 0.88 -26.89 3.92
N TRP A 416 0.12 -26.31 4.87
CA TRP A 416 0.67 -25.69 6.08
C TRP A 416 1.58 -26.62 6.88
N LYS A 417 1.14 -27.87 7.09
CA LYS A 417 1.89 -28.85 7.89
C LYS A 417 3.22 -29.25 7.25
N SER A 418 3.33 -29.22 5.93
CA SER A 418 4.55 -29.58 5.18
C SER A 418 5.56 -28.44 5.04
N MET A 419 5.16 -27.18 5.37
CA MET A 419 6.08 -26.05 5.31
C MET A 419 7.07 -26.04 6.48
N LEU A 420 8.30 -25.61 6.23
CA LEU A 420 9.32 -25.38 7.26
C LEU A 420 8.85 -24.32 8.26
N PRO A 421 9.17 -24.48 9.58
CA PRO A 421 8.70 -23.55 10.61
C PRO A 421 9.04 -22.09 10.33
N GLU A 422 10.26 -21.78 9.90
CA GLU A 422 10.68 -20.41 9.56
C GLU A 422 9.89 -19.79 8.39
N LYS A 423 9.49 -20.61 7.40
CA LYS A 423 8.63 -20.15 6.29
C LYS A 423 7.21 -19.82 6.76
N ARG A 424 6.68 -20.63 7.70
CA ARG A 424 5.37 -20.32 8.32
C ARG A 424 5.44 -19.01 9.10
N ILE A 425 6.51 -18.79 9.87
CA ILE A 425 6.71 -17.54 10.60
C ILE A 425 6.77 -16.35 9.64
N CYS A 426 7.56 -16.43 8.57
CA CYS A 426 7.63 -15.38 7.55
C CYS A 426 6.25 -15.08 6.93
N LEU A 427 5.46 -16.11 6.65
CA LEU A 427 4.10 -15.96 6.10
C LEU A 427 3.14 -15.32 7.11
N LEU A 428 3.23 -15.68 8.40
CA LEU A 428 2.45 -15.06 9.47
C LEU A 428 2.87 -13.60 9.70
N VAL A 429 4.14 -13.25 9.51
CA VAL A 429 4.61 -11.86 9.51
C VAL A 429 3.95 -11.06 8.38
N LEU A 430 3.88 -11.58 7.14
CA LEU A 430 3.15 -10.90 6.07
C LEU A 430 1.65 -10.78 6.39
N GLY A 431 1.06 -11.84 6.91
CA GLY A 431 -0.34 -11.83 7.35
C GLY A 431 -0.62 -10.80 8.44
N SER A 432 0.31 -10.64 9.40
CA SER A 432 0.18 -9.60 10.44
C SER A 432 0.33 -8.19 9.89
N CYS A 433 1.20 -7.96 8.90
CA CYS A 433 1.27 -6.69 8.20
C CYS A 433 -0.07 -6.35 7.51
N LEU A 434 -0.68 -7.29 6.80
CA LEU A 434 -2.01 -7.14 6.21
C LEU A 434 -3.08 -6.86 7.27
N PHE A 435 -3.05 -7.62 8.36
CA PHE A 435 -4.01 -7.48 9.47
C PHE A 435 -3.94 -6.08 10.11
N PHE A 436 -2.76 -5.64 10.52
CA PHE A 436 -2.60 -4.31 11.15
C PHE A 436 -2.97 -3.18 10.19
N TRP A 437 -2.63 -3.30 8.92
CA TRP A 437 -3.03 -2.33 7.92
C TRP A 437 -4.55 -2.27 7.74
N CYS A 438 -5.23 -3.41 7.67
CA CYS A 438 -6.69 -3.46 7.65
C CYS A 438 -7.31 -2.91 8.94
N LEU A 439 -6.72 -3.23 10.12
CA LEU A 439 -7.17 -2.72 11.41
C LEU A 439 -7.10 -1.19 11.48
N GLU A 440 -6.03 -0.60 10.97
CA GLU A 440 -5.90 0.86 10.87
C GLU A 440 -6.98 1.46 9.97
N HIS A 441 -7.30 0.79 8.84
CA HIS A 441 -8.36 1.23 7.94
C HIS A 441 -9.79 0.99 8.43
N MET A 442 -9.98 0.30 9.55
CA MET A 442 -11.27 0.36 10.27
C MET A 442 -11.53 1.75 10.87
N MET A 443 -10.48 2.50 11.14
CA MET A 443 -10.56 3.80 11.79
C MET A 443 -10.35 4.97 10.85
N ILE A 444 -9.56 4.78 9.78
CA ILE A 444 -9.19 5.83 8.84
C ILE A 444 -10.05 5.74 7.59
N TRP A 445 -10.37 6.88 7.00
CA TRP A 445 -11.07 6.95 5.72
C TRP A 445 -10.44 5.99 4.69
N PRO A 446 -11.23 5.07 4.08
CA PRO A 446 -10.73 4.06 3.16
C PRO A 446 -10.36 4.70 1.81
N LEU A 447 -9.33 5.55 1.82
CA LEU A 447 -8.72 6.02 0.59
C LEU A 447 -8.07 4.84 -0.10
N ARG A 448 -8.57 4.51 -1.24
CA ARG A 448 -8.23 3.36 -2.08
C ARG A 448 -6.77 3.35 -2.52
N LYS A 449 -6.16 4.52 -2.69
CA LYS A 449 -4.72 4.65 -2.94
C LYS A 449 -3.86 4.06 -1.82
N LEU A 450 -4.39 4.08 -0.57
CA LEU A 450 -3.71 3.53 0.60
C LEU A 450 -3.60 2.01 0.57
N ARG A 451 -4.34 1.31 -0.30
CA ARG A 451 -4.23 -0.14 -0.50
C ARG A 451 -3.00 -0.52 -1.31
N PHE A 452 -2.54 0.32 -2.22
CA PHE A 452 -1.47 -0.02 -3.15
C PHE A 452 -0.22 -0.62 -2.49
N PRO A 453 0.26 -0.16 -1.31
CA PRO A 453 1.39 -0.79 -0.63
C PRO A 453 1.16 -2.24 -0.17
N LEU A 454 -0.10 -2.67 0.01
CA LEU A 454 -0.44 -4.05 0.36
C LEU A 454 -0.48 -4.99 -0.85
N GLU A 455 -0.78 -4.46 -2.03
CA GLU A 455 -0.97 -5.28 -3.23
C GLU A 455 0.27 -6.12 -3.57
N PRO A 456 1.53 -5.63 -3.41
CA PRO A 456 2.71 -6.48 -3.55
C PRO A 456 2.82 -7.61 -2.51
N LEU A 457 2.35 -7.43 -1.27
CA LEU A 457 2.26 -8.53 -0.29
C LEU A 457 1.24 -9.59 -0.75
N MET A 458 0.10 -9.13 -1.28
CA MET A 458 -0.90 -10.03 -1.86
C MET A 458 -0.33 -10.81 -3.06
N MET A 459 0.51 -10.19 -3.89
CA MET A 459 1.19 -10.86 -5.03
C MET A 459 2.11 -11.98 -4.56
N ILE A 460 2.88 -11.74 -3.48
CA ILE A 460 3.74 -12.77 -2.89
C ILE A 460 2.89 -13.95 -2.39
N VAL A 461 1.79 -13.67 -1.68
CA VAL A 461 0.91 -14.71 -1.15
C VAL A 461 0.12 -15.42 -2.25
N ALA A 462 -0.26 -14.74 -3.33
CA ALA A 462 -0.97 -15.30 -4.49
C ALA A 462 -0.10 -16.23 -5.35
N SER A 463 1.22 -16.06 -5.31
CA SER A 463 2.15 -16.75 -6.23
C SER A 463 2.13 -18.27 -6.15
N PRO A 464 1.94 -18.97 -5.00
CA PRO A 464 1.86 -20.44 -4.96
C PRO A 464 0.66 -21.01 -5.71
N PHE A 465 -0.50 -20.38 -5.60
CA PHE A 465 -1.68 -20.80 -6.33
C PHE A 465 -1.51 -20.58 -7.84
N LEU A 466 -0.96 -19.45 -8.24
CA LEU A 466 -0.66 -19.18 -9.65
C LEU A 466 0.41 -20.13 -10.20
N SER A 467 1.43 -20.46 -9.39
CA SER A 467 2.43 -21.47 -9.75
C SER A 467 1.78 -22.83 -10.02
N TYR A 468 0.88 -23.26 -9.12
CA TYR A 468 0.12 -24.48 -9.31
C TYR A 468 -0.71 -24.45 -10.59
N LEU A 469 -1.46 -23.39 -10.85
CA LEU A 469 -2.27 -23.26 -12.07
C LEU A 469 -1.44 -23.29 -13.34
N LEU A 470 -0.26 -22.68 -13.34
CA LEU A 470 0.58 -22.57 -14.53
C LEU A 470 1.33 -23.87 -14.85
N TYR A 471 1.78 -24.62 -13.84
CA TYR A 471 2.74 -25.70 -14.03
C TYR A 471 2.22 -27.09 -13.65
N GLU A 472 1.31 -27.20 -12.67
CA GLU A 472 0.90 -28.49 -12.10
C GLU A 472 -0.54 -28.87 -12.50
N PHE A 473 -1.41 -27.89 -12.77
CA PHE A 473 -2.82 -28.14 -13.05
C PHE A 473 -3.02 -28.76 -14.45
N ARG A 474 -3.60 -29.97 -14.50
CA ARG A 474 -3.93 -30.70 -15.74
C ARG A 474 -5.45 -30.84 -15.89
N TRP A 475 -6.02 -30.16 -16.87
CA TRP A 475 -7.45 -30.23 -17.20
C TRP A 475 -7.94 -31.63 -17.53
N GLU A 476 -7.09 -32.46 -18.15
CA GLU A 476 -7.39 -33.83 -18.51
C GLU A 476 -7.81 -34.71 -17.33
N GLN A 477 -7.32 -34.39 -16.13
CA GLN A 477 -7.69 -35.12 -14.90
C GLN A 477 -9.10 -34.74 -14.40
N LEU A 478 -9.57 -33.51 -14.65
CA LEU A 478 -10.94 -33.11 -14.33
C LEU A 478 -11.96 -33.78 -15.26
N GLY A 479 -11.67 -33.79 -16.56
CA GLY A 479 -12.54 -34.48 -17.56
C GLY A 479 -12.73 -35.96 -17.24
N ARG A 480 -11.66 -36.69 -16.87
CA ARG A 480 -11.73 -38.08 -16.46
C ARG A 480 -12.51 -38.32 -15.17
N ARG A 481 -12.38 -37.47 -14.18
CA ARG A 481 -13.16 -37.54 -12.93
C ARG A 481 -14.64 -37.20 -13.11
N TRP A 482 -14.97 -36.32 -14.05
CA TRP A 482 -16.36 -36.01 -14.41
C TRP A 482 -17.00 -37.13 -15.23
N SER A 483 -16.32 -37.64 -16.23
CA SER A 483 -16.83 -38.78 -17.04
C SER A 483 -17.00 -40.05 -16.21
N SER A 484 -16.08 -40.34 -15.27
CA SER A 484 -16.24 -41.48 -14.37
C SER A 484 -17.42 -41.34 -13.40
N LYS A 485 -17.72 -40.12 -12.92
CA LYS A 485 -18.90 -39.86 -12.09
C LYS A 485 -20.22 -39.91 -12.84
N ILE A 486 -20.22 -39.45 -14.10
CA ILE A 486 -21.42 -39.53 -14.96
C ILE A 486 -21.71 -41.01 -15.31
N ASN A 487 -20.69 -41.80 -15.63
CA ASN A 487 -20.88 -43.23 -15.90
C ASN A 487 -21.35 -44.05 -14.69
N VAL A 488 -20.93 -43.65 -13.47
CA VAL A 488 -21.43 -44.30 -12.23
C VAL A 488 -22.87 -43.86 -11.88
N ALA A 489 -23.30 -42.65 -12.30
CA ALA A 489 -24.68 -42.20 -12.10
C ALA A 489 -25.67 -42.77 -13.14
N GLN A 490 -25.19 -43.27 -14.29
CA GLN A 490 -26.03 -43.94 -15.31
C GLN A 490 -26.22 -45.45 -15.09
N HIS A 491 -25.45 -46.01 -14.15
CA HIS A 491 -25.54 -47.46 -13.78
C HIS A 491 -26.16 -47.70 -12.38
N LYS A 492 -26.73 -46.67 -11.76
CA LYS A 492 -27.62 -46.72 -10.61
C LYS A 492 -29.01 -46.26 -11.02
#